data_b1a4d1c7b397e2c1932267feed2b3626
#
_entry.id   b1a4d1c7b397e2c1932267feed2b3626
#
_cell.length_a   1.000
_cell.length_b   1.000
_cell.length_c   1.000
_cell.angle_alpha   90.00
_cell.angle_beta   90.00
_cell.angle_gamma   90.00
#
_symmetry.space_group_name_H-M   'P 1'
#
loop_
_entity.id
_entity.type
_entity.pdbx_description
1 polymer ?
#
loop_
_entity_poly.entity_id
_entity_poly.type
_entity_poly.pdbx_seq_one_letter_code
_entity_poly.pdbx_strand_id
1 'polypeptide(L)'
;MSAYSDSIIVPYDFTEKADFAVKHAAIMAKNMNAEVILLHIVKKEDQSSEAEGKLEEIAAKHTSNLGVNVRHVTREGTIFKTINEVVEEMKSVCVVMGTHGMKGMQKITGSWALKVIVGCHVPYLIVQKEPEYHEVADILFPVDYKLETKEKLKWVSMLSYISKIKVSLLGQQGNGPMYDTPTKA
;
A
#
# COMPACT_ATOMS: atom_id res chain seq x y z
N MET A 1 -16.14 6.26 -16.90
CA MET A 1 -16.30 5.92 -15.48
C MET A 1 -15.65 4.57 -15.28
N SER A 2 -14.75 4.43 -14.33
CA SER A 2 -14.14 3.13 -14.00
C SER A 2 -15.23 2.16 -13.54
N ALA A 3 -15.14 0.89 -13.97
CA ALA A 3 -16.03 -0.17 -13.50
C ALA A 3 -15.74 -0.57 -12.04
N TYR A 4 -14.63 -0.04 -11.48
CA TYR A 4 -14.16 -0.32 -10.13
C TYR A 4 -14.48 0.87 -9.21
N SER A 5 -14.90 0.56 -7.98
CA SER A 5 -15.19 1.57 -6.96
C SER A 5 -13.92 2.12 -6.30
N ASP A 6 -12.88 1.29 -6.23
CA ASP A 6 -11.65 1.54 -5.49
C ASP A 6 -10.41 1.33 -6.35
N SER A 7 -9.30 1.96 -5.98
CA SER A 7 -8.01 1.75 -6.62
C SER A 7 -6.89 1.58 -5.60
N ILE A 8 -5.83 0.87 -6.00
CA ILE A 8 -4.62 0.65 -5.23
C ILE A 8 -3.45 1.22 -6.01
N ILE A 9 -2.75 2.20 -5.43
CA ILE A 9 -1.57 2.80 -6.07
C ILE A 9 -0.34 1.94 -5.80
N VAL A 10 0.42 1.67 -6.85
CA VAL A 10 1.74 1.05 -6.77
C VAL A 10 2.77 1.98 -7.39
N PRO A 11 3.59 2.69 -6.59
CA PRO A 11 4.73 3.41 -7.14
C PRO A 11 5.66 2.44 -7.86
N TYR A 12 5.92 2.71 -9.15
CA TYR A 12 6.58 1.77 -10.03
C TYR A 12 7.83 2.37 -10.68
N ASP A 13 8.97 1.73 -10.46
CA ASP A 13 10.30 2.19 -10.92
C ASP A 13 11.06 1.17 -11.79
N PHE A 14 10.34 0.20 -12.33
CA PHE A 14 10.89 -0.89 -13.16
C PHE A 14 11.83 -1.84 -12.42
N THR A 15 11.78 -1.88 -11.08
CA THR A 15 12.54 -2.84 -10.29
C THR A 15 11.73 -4.09 -9.97
N GLU A 16 12.42 -5.19 -9.70
CA GLU A 16 11.81 -6.44 -9.21
C GLU A 16 10.96 -6.22 -7.95
N LYS A 17 11.35 -5.28 -7.09
CA LYS A 17 10.59 -4.96 -5.87
C LYS A 17 9.29 -4.25 -6.18
N ALA A 18 9.24 -3.45 -7.24
CA ALA A 18 7.99 -2.89 -7.74
C ALA A 18 7.07 -3.99 -8.30
N ASP A 19 7.62 -4.99 -8.99
CA ASP A 19 6.84 -6.15 -9.44
C ASP A 19 6.25 -6.95 -8.27
N PHE A 20 7.00 -7.12 -7.19
CA PHE A 20 6.44 -7.74 -5.97
C PHE A 20 5.29 -6.92 -5.40
N ALA A 21 5.43 -5.60 -5.38
CA ALA A 21 4.34 -4.72 -4.92
C ALA A 21 3.08 -4.86 -5.79
N VAL A 22 3.23 -4.97 -7.11
CA VAL A 22 2.10 -5.22 -8.02
C VAL A 22 1.41 -6.55 -7.71
N LYS A 23 2.16 -7.62 -7.45
CA LYS A 23 1.59 -8.92 -7.09
C LYS A 23 0.80 -8.87 -5.78
N HIS A 24 1.33 -8.20 -4.76
CA HIS A 24 0.59 -7.98 -3.51
C HIS A 24 -0.67 -7.15 -3.72
N ALA A 25 -0.57 -6.04 -4.47
CA ALA A 25 -1.71 -5.19 -4.79
C ALA A 25 -2.79 -5.95 -5.57
N ALA A 26 -2.40 -6.84 -6.48
CA ALA A 26 -3.34 -7.65 -7.25
C ALA A 26 -4.14 -8.64 -6.39
N ILE A 27 -3.53 -9.23 -5.36
CA ILE A 27 -4.24 -10.09 -4.41
C ILE A 27 -5.31 -9.28 -3.68
N MET A 28 -4.96 -8.09 -3.19
CA MET A 28 -5.91 -7.20 -2.54
C MET A 28 -7.02 -6.77 -3.51
N ALA A 29 -6.65 -6.34 -4.70
CA ALA A 29 -7.57 -5.84 -5.72
C ALA A 29 -8.63 -6.88 -6.11
N LYS A 30 -8.25 -8.16 -6.25
CA LYS A 30 -9.19 -9.26 -6.50
C LYS A 30 -10.28 -9.35 -5.44
N ASN A 31 -9.88 -9.30 -4.18
CA ASN A 31 -10.79 -9.48 -3.06
C ASN A 31 -11.64 -8.24 -2.77
N MET A 32 -11.17 -7.06 -3.18
CA MET A 32 -11.85 -5.79 -2.98
C MET A 32 -12.64 -5.32 -4.21
N ASN A 33 -12.56 -6.05 -5.34
CA ASN A 33 -13.04 -5.58 -6.64
C ASN A 33 -12.49 -4.20 -7.02
N ALA A 34 -11.18 -4.02 -6.79
CA ALA A 34 -10.44 -2.79 -7.06
C ALA A 34 -9.56 -2.93 -8.31
N GLU A 35 -9.07 -1.81 -8.82
CA GLU A 35 -8.03 -1.78 -9.84
C GLU A 35 -6.65 -1.47 -9.25
N VAL A 36 -5.59 -1.86 -9.95
CA VAL A 36 -4.21 -1.51 -9.61
C VAL A 36 -3.73 -0.40 -10.54
N ILE A 37 -3.14 0.65 -9.99
CA ILE A 37 -2.59 1.76 -10.75
C ILE A 37 -1.08 1.83 -10.54
N LEU A 38 -0.31 1.56 -11.59
CA LEU A 38 1.13 1.76 -11.59
C LEU A 38 1.42 3.25 -11.71
N LEU A 39 2.00 3.84 -10.68
CA LEU A 39 2.39 5.25 -10.67
C LEU A 39 3.88 5.38 -10.93
N HIS A 40 4.25 5.87 -12.11
CA HIS A 40 5.64 6.22 -12.42
C HIS A 40 5.86 7.72 -12.27
N ILE A 41 6.90 8.10 -11.51
CA ILE A 41 7.22 9.50 -11.23
C ILE A 41 8.52 9.87 -11.94
N VAL A 42 8.43 10.83 -12.83
CA VAL A 42 9.56 11.37 -13.59
C VAL A 42 10.00 12.72 -13.02
N LYS A 43 11.25 13.09 -13.24
CA LYS A 43 11.78 14.39 -12.81
C LYS A 43 11.47 15.51 -13.78
N LYS A 44 11.25 15.15 -15.06
CA LYS A 44 10.97 16.09 -16.15
C LYS A 44 9.98 15.43 -17.12
N GLU A 45 9.14 16.24 -17.70
CA GLU A 45 8.08 15.82 -18.62
C GLU A 45 8.61 15.14 -19.89
N ASP A 46 9.81 15.51 -20.37
CA ASP A 46 10.47 14.92 -21.53
C ASP A 46 10.80 13.42 -21.37
N GLN A 47 10.85 12.92 -20.15
CA GLN A 47 11.07 11.51 -19.81
C GLN A 47 9.78 10.68 -19.79
N SER A 48 8.64 11.29 -19.94
CA SER A 48 7.33 10.66 -19.81
C SER A 48 7.02 9.70 -20.94
N SER A 49 7.26 10.10 -22.19
CA SER A 49 6.81 9.30 -23.37
C SER A 49 7.51 7.95 -23.50
N GLU A 50 8.81 7.85 -23.22
CA GLU A 50 9.51 6.58 -23.22
C GLU A 50 9.05 5.66 -22.08
N ALA A 51 8.78 6.24 -20.92
CA ALA A 51 8.28 5.51 -19.77
C ALA A 51 6.85 5.00 -19.98
N GLU A 52 6.00 5.78 -20.62
CA GLU A 52 4.60 5.40 -20.90
C GLU A 52 4.46 4.15 -21.75
N GLY A 53 5.20 4.05 -22.86
CA GLY A 53 5.17 2.85 -23.69
C GLY A 53 5.58 1.58 -22.95
N LYS A 54 6.64 1.68 -22.12
CA LYS A 54 7.08 0.56 -21.27
C LYS A 54 6.04 0.21 -20.20
N LEU A 55 5.41 1.21 -19.59
CA LEU A 55 4.38 1.00 -18.57
C LEU A 55 3.12 0.38 -19.13
N GLU A 56 2.71 0.76 -20.35
CA GLU A 56 1.58 0.17 -21.04
C GLU A 56 1.77 -1.33 -21.25
N GLU A 57 2.94 -1.73 -21.77
CA GLU A 57 3.28 -3.16 -21.95
C GLU A 57 3.29 -3.91 -20.63
N ILE A 58 3.86 -3.33 -19.58
CA ILE A 58 3.94 -3.92 -18.25
C ILE A 58 2.55 -4.04 -17.63
N ALA A 59 1.73 -3.02 -17.72
CA ALA A 59 0.36 -3.03 -17.22
C ALA A 59 -0.48 -4.11 -17.91
N ALA A 60 -0.39 -4.21 -19.22
CA ALA A 60 -1.06 -5.24 -20.02
C ALA A 60 -0.61 -6.66 -19.61
N LYS A 61 0.70 -6.86 -19.43
CA LYS A 61 1.28 -8.12 -18.97
C LYS A 61 0.78 -8.50 -17.58
N HIS A 62 0.78 -7.55 -16.64
CA HIS A 62 0.27 -7.81 -15.29
C HIS A 62 -1.24 -8.08 -15.29
N THR A 63 -2.01 -7.36 -16.09
CA THR A 63 -3.46 -7.61 -16.27
C THR A 63 -3.71 -9.05 -16.70
N SER A 64 -3.02 -9.51 -17.74
CA SER A 64 -3.15 -10.89 -18.26
C SER A 64 -2.73 -11.94 -17.24
N ASN A 65 -1.59 -11.73 -16.58
CA ASN A 65 -1.01 -12.73 -15.67
C ASN A 65 -1.72 -12.81 -14.32
N LEU A 66 -2.18 -11.68 -13.80
CA LEU A 66 -2.75 -11.59 -12.46
C LEU A 66 -4.28 -11.61 -12.45
N GLY A 67 -4.93 -11.41 -13.60
CA GLY A 67 -6.40 -11.43 -13.71
C GLY A 67 -7.08 -10.31 -12.92
N VAL A 68 -6.44 -9.15 -12.84
CA VAL A 68 -6.97 -7.90 -12.28
C VAL A 68 -6.71 -6.77 -13.27
N ASN A 69 -7.53 -5.73 -13.24
CA ASN A 69 -7.27 -4.56 -14.06
C ASN A 69 -6.05 -3.81 -13.54
N VAL A 70 -5.01 -3.71 -14.37
CA VAL A 70 -3.79 -2.94 -14.07
C VAL A 70 -3.68 -1.86 -15.13
N ARG A 71 -3.70 -0.60 -14.72
CA ARG A 71 -3.42 0.54 -15.59
C ARG A 71 -2.23 1.34 -15.07
N HIS A 72 -1.77 2.30 -15.81
CA HIS A 72 -0.62 3.11 -15.43
C HIS A 72 -0.92 4.61 -15.51
N VAL A 73 -0.14 5.38 -14.80
CA VAL A 73 -0.14 6.83 -14.78
C VAL A 73 1.28 7.32 -14.61
N THR A 74 1.73 8.23 -15.46
CA THR A 74 3.00 8.94 -15.29
C THR A 74 2.75 10.35 -14.77
N ARG A 75 3.55 10.79 -13.82
CA ARG A 75 3.48 12.15 -13.26
C ARG A 75 4.89 12.74 -13.10
N GLU A 76 5.02 14.02 -13.39
CA GLU A 76 6.22 14.78 -13.01
C GLU A 76 6.13 15.17 -11.55
N GLY A 77 7.25 15.08 -10.82
CA GLY A 77 7.31 15.54 -9.45
C GLY A 77 8.27 14.82 -8.54
N THR A 78 7.94 14.84 -7.25
CA THR A 78 8.69 14.16 -6.21
C THR A 78 7.84 13.08 -5.57
N ILE A 79 8.47 11.98 -5.14
CA ILE A 79 7.78 10.82 -4.60
C ILE A 79 6.75 11.21 -3.55
N PHE A 80 7.15 11.98 -2.55
CA PHE A 80 6.32 12.26 -1.38
C PHE A 80 5.05 13.04 -1.71
N LYS A 81 5.21 14.08 -2.53
CA LYS A 81 4.12 14.95 -2.91
C LYS A 81 3.21 14.28 -3.94
N THR A 82 3.83 13.73 -4.99
CA THR A 82 3.09 13.19 -6.13
C THR A 82 2.28 11.94 -5.78
N ILE A 83 2.79 11.05 -4.91
CA ILE A 83 1.99 9.89 -4.47
C ILE A 83 0.72 10.37 -3.76
N ASN A 84 0.83 11.33 -2.85
CA ASN A 84 -0.32 11.83 -2.10
C ASN A 84 -1.34 12.53 -3.02
N GLU A 85 -0.87 13.33 -3.97
CA GLU A 85 -1.73 13.99 -4.96
C GLU A 85 -2.50 12.96 -5.81
N VAL A 86 -1.83 11.91 -6.27
CA VAL A 86 -2.47 10.86 -7.08
C VAL A 86 -3.43 10.01 -6.24
N VAL A 87 -3.10 9.72 -4.99
CA VAL A 87 -4.00 9.02 -4.05
C VAL A 87 -5.32 9.79 -3.90
N GLU A 88 -5.26 11.11 -3.70
CA GLU A 88 -6.45 11.96 -3.58
C GLU A 88 -7.22 12.05 -4.91
N GLU A 89 -6.52 12.29 -6.03
CA GLU A 89 -7.11 12.38 -7.37
C GLU A 89 -7.86 11.10 -7.74
N MET A 90 -7.26 9.95 -7.50
CA MET A 90 -7.80 8.64 -7.86
C MET A 90 -8.69 8.03 -6.79
N LYS A 91 -8.86 8.69 -5.65
CA LYS A 91 -9.61 8.19 -4.48
C LYS A 91 -9.14 6.79 -4.07
N SER A 92 -7.83 6.61 -4.02
CA SER A 92 -7.24 5.30 -3.77
C SER A 92 -7.38 4.91 -2.31
N VAL A 93 -7.55 3.61 -2.06
CA VAL A 93 -7.78 3.09 -0.70
C VAL A 93 -6.50 2.72 0.03
N CYS A 94 -5.42 2.46 -0.70
CA CYS A 94 -4.09 2.23 -0.13
C CYS A 94 -2.98 2.39 -1.16
N VAL A 95 -1.73 2.43 -0.66
CA VAL A 95 -0.51 2.39 -1.47
C VAL A 95 0.26 1.11 -1.13
N VAL A 96 0.67 0.34 -2.14
CA VAL A 96 1.54 -0.83 -1.97
C VAL A 96 2.89 -0.51 -2.60
N MET A 97 3.97 -0.58 -1.83
CA MET A 97 5.29 -0.13 -2.26
C MET A 97 6.38 -1.16 -1.95
N GLY A 98 7.28 -1.40 -2.90
CA GLY A 98 8.51 -2.18 -2.68
C GLY A 98 9.54 -1.39 -1.87
N THR A 99 10.33 -2.09 -1.05
CA THR A 99 11.33 -1.45 -0.16
C THR A 99 12.48 -0.73 -0.86
N HIS A 100 12.70 -0.97 -2.14
CA HIS A 100 13.80 -0.40 -2.93
C HIS A 100 13.29 0.40 -4.13
N GLY A 101 12.03 0.79 -4.13
CA GLY A 101 11.41 1.55 -5.21
C GLY A 101 12.02 2.93 -5.37
N MET A 102 12.50 3.18 -6.59
CA MET A 102 13.04 4.40 -7.20
C MET A 102 14.55 4.59 -7.04
N LYS A 103 15.24 4.63 -8.19
CA LYS A 103 16.66 4.99 -8.32
C LYS A 103 16.97 6.27 -7.53
N GLY A 104 17.71 6.14 -6.45
CA GLY A 104 18.09 7.25 -5.56
C GLY A 104 17.62 7.10 -4.12
N MET A 105 16.70 6.17 -3.80
CA MET A 105 16.34 5.83 -2.43
C MET A 105 17.01 4.53 -2.00
N GLN A 106 18.32 4.56 -1.84
CA GLN A 106 19.13 3.39 -1.47
C GLN A 106 18.82 2.83 -0.07
N LYS A 107 17.97 3.44 0.71
CA LYS A 107 17.49 2.94 2.01
C LYS A 107 16.16 3.61 2.36
N ILE A 108 15.04 2.92 2.13
CA ILE A 108 13.83 3.25 2.89
C ILE A 108 14.06 2.72 4.32
N THR A 109 14.96 3.37 5.05
CA THR A 109 15.19 3.11 6.46
C THR A 109 15.08 4.45 7.21
N GLY A 110 14.22 4.50 8.20
CA GLY A 110 14.11 5.63 9.09
C GLY A 110 13.24 6.80 8.61
N SER A 111 13.73 8.00 8.74
CA SER A 111 12.98 9.26 8.58
C SER A 111 12.37 9.51 7.18
N TRP A 112 12.85 8.85 6.14
CA TRP A 112 12.34 9.02 4.77
C TRP A 112 11.02 8.27 4.54
N ALA A 113 10.93 7.01 4.96
CA ALA A 113 9.67 6.25 4.90
C ALA A 113 8.57 6.94 5.71
N LEU A 114 8.92 7.44 6.89
CA LEU A 114 8.00 8.21 7.72
C LEU A 114 7.49 9.47 7.02
N LYS A 115 8.31 10.19 6.26
CA LYS A 115 7.86 11.39 5.52
C LYS A 115 6.84 11.10 4.44
N VAL A 116 6.93 9.92 3.76
CA VAL A 116 5.91 9.50 2.78
C VAL A 116 4.61 9.17 3.48
N ILE A 117 4.69 8.40 4.57
CA ILE A 117 3.53 7.87 5.28
C ILE A 117 2.77 8.96 6.05
N VAL A 118 3.49 9.90 6.69
CA VAL A 118 2.88 10.93 7.55
C VAL A 118 2.01 11.94 6.77
N GLY A 119 2.25 12.11 5.48
CA GLY A 119 1.49 13.05 4.64
C GLY A 119 0.28 12.43 3.92
N CYS A 120 0.01 11.14 4.10
CA CYS A 120 -1.04 10.43 3.36
C CYS A 120 -2.17 9.97 4.27
N HIS A 121 -3.41 10.09 3.79
CA HIS A 121 -4.60 9.68 4.52
C HIS A 121 -4.97 8.21 4.34
N VAL A 122 -4.24 7.48 3.47
CA VAL A 122 -4.45 6.06 3.24
C VAL A 122 -3.28 5.22 3.77
N PRO A 123 -3.50 3.93 4.10
CA PRO A 123 -2.43 3.06 4.57
C PRO A 123 -1.40 2.76 3.48
N TYR A 124 -0.16 2.54 3.92
CA TYR A 124 0.94 2.03 3.10
C TYR A 124 1.26 0.59 3.49
N LEU A 125 1.27 -0.30 2.50
CA LEU A 125 1.80 -1.65 2.62
C LEU A 125 3.20 -1.67 2.01
N ILE A 126 4.22 -1.85 2.84
CA ILE A 126 5.61 -1.92 2.38
C ILE A 126 6.00 -3.39 2.24
N VAL A 127 6.41 -3.81 1.05
CA VAL A 127 6.73 -5.19 0.74
C VAL A 127 8.20 -5.36 0.35
N GLN A 128 8.78 -6.49 0.70
CA GLN A 128 10.19 -6.81 0.45
C GLN A 128 10.38 -8.01 -0.46
N LYS A 129 9.42 -8.92 -0.47
CA LYS A 129 9.45 -10.19 -1.16
C LYS A 129 8.19 -10.38 -1.98
N GLU A 130 8.25 -11.34 -2.88
CA GLU A 130 7.08 -11.86 -3.56
C GLU A 130 6.05 -12.39 -2.54
N PRO A 131 4.74 -12.23 -2.81
CA PRO A 131 3.73 -12.77 -1.92
C PRO A 131 3.86 -14.28 -1.82
N GLU A 132 4.03 -14.77 -0.61
CA GLU A 132 3.96 -16.18 -0.28
C GLU A 132 2.52 -16.47 0.15
N TYR A 133 1.86 -17.41 -0.53
CA TYR A 133 0.48 -17.78 -0.21
C TYR A 133 0.47 -18.66 1.04
N HIS A 134 0.42 -18.06 2.20
CA HIS A 134 0.12 -18.75 3.44
C HIS A 134 -1.35 -18.57 3.78
N GLU A 135 -2.02 -19.64 4.21
CA GLU A 135 -3.45 -19.61 4.54
C GLU A 135 -3.78 -18.69 5.72
N VAL A 136 -2.80 -18.42 6.57
CA VAL A 136 -2.98 -17.57 7.77
C VAL A 136 -1.76 -16.68 7.94
N ALA A 137 -2.01 -15.39 8.06
CA ALA A 137 -1.00 -14.41 8.47
C ALA A 137 -1.26 -13.96 9.92
N ASP A 138 -0.21 -14.01 10.75
CA ASP A 138 -0.25 -13.44 12.10
C ASP A 138 0.15 -11.96 12.04
N ILE A 139 -0.71 -11.09 12.53
CA ILE A 139 -0.48 -9.66 12.62
C ILE A 139 -0.36 -9.26 14.08
N LEU A 140 0.77 -8.69 14.45
CA LEU A 140 0.95 -8.03 15.73
C LEU A 140 0.55 -6.55 15.58
N PHE A 141 -0.54 -6.16 16.24
CA PHE A 141 -1.07 -4.81 16.16
C PHE A 141 -0.83 -4.06 17.47
N PRO A 142 0.10 -3.10 17.49
CA PRO A 142 0.33 -2.28 18.66
C PRO A 142 -0.83 -1.30 18.85
N VAL A 143 -1.39 -1.29 20.05
CA VAL A 143 -2.47 -0.38 20.44
C VAL A 143 -2.01 0.52 21.58
N ASP A 144 -2.36 1.78 21.49
CA ASP A 144 -2.29 2.75 22.56
C ASP A 144 -3.70 3.25 22.91
N TYR A 145 -3.86 4.00 23.99
CA TYR A 145 -5.16 4.50 24.44
C TYR A 145 -5.67 5.72 23.65
N LYS A 146 -4.96 6.12 22.58
CA LYS A 146 -5.32 7.29 21.77
C LYS A 146 -6.46 6.96 20.79
N LEU A 147 -7.30 7.95 20.52
CA LEU A 147 -8.41 7.85 19.55
C LEU A 147 -7.94 7.46 18.14
N GLU A 148 -6.75 7.90 17.74
CA GLU A 148 -6.11 7.58 16.46
C GLU A 148 -5.90 6.07 16.24
N THR A 149 -5.79 5.29 17.31
CA THR A 149 -5.68 3.83 17.23
C THR A 149 -6.94 3.18 16.68
N LYS A 150 -8.12 3.78 16.91
CA LYS A 150 -9.39 3.27 16.37
C LYS A 150 -9.45 3.39 14.85
N GLU A 151 -8.86 4.41 14.27
CA GLU A 151 -8.78 4.57 12.82
C GLU A 151 -7.88 3.52 12.18
N LYS A 152 -6.78 3.17 12.87
CA LYS A 152 -5.85 2.12 12.41
C LYS A 152 -6.51 0.72 12.37
N LEU A 153 -7.55 0.47 13.17
CA LEU A 153 -8.30 -0.79 13.11
C LEU A 153 -8.97 -1.02 11.74
N LYS A 154 -9.39 0.05 11.06
CA LYS A 154 -9.93 -0.06 9.70
C LYS A 154 -8.87 -0.59 8.73
N TRP A 155 -7.61 -0.21 8.92
CA TRP A 155 -6.49 -0.66 8.10
C TRP A 155 -6.15 -2.13 8.36
N VAL A 156 -6.21 -2.56 9.62
CA VAL A 156 -6.04 -3.98 9.96
C VAL A 156 -7.15 -4.82 9.33
N SER A 157 -8.40 -4.34 9.36
CA SER A 157 -9.49 -5.05 8.70
C SER A 157 -9.31 -5.14 7.18
N MET A 158 -8.71 -4.13 6.55
CA MET A 158 -8.39 -4.17 5.12
C MET A 158 -7.39 -5.30 4.79
N LEU A 159 -6.46 -5.62 5.69
CA LEU A 159 -5.53 -6.72 5.49
C LEU A 159 -6.22 -8.09 5.47
N SER A 160 -7.43 -8.20 6.01
CA SER A 160 -8.24 -9.43 5.90
C SER A 160 -8.63 -9.79 4.46
N TYR A 161 -8.56 -8.82 3.54
CA TYR A 161 -8.74 -9.06 2.11
C TYR A 161 -7.53 -9.73 1.43
N ILE A 162 -6.38 -9.75 2.10
CA ILE A 162 -5.17 -10.41 1.57
C ILE A 162 -5.17 -11.90 1.90
N SER A 163 -5.55 -12.23 3.14
CA SER A 163 -5.50 -13.59 3.67
C SER A 163 -6.39 -13.72 4.90
N LYS A 164 -6.63 -14.97 5.35
CA LYS A 164 -7.14 -15.19 6.71
C LYS A 164 -6.10 -14.69 7.69
N ILE A 165 -6.42 -13.66 8.45
CA ILE A 165 -5.50 -13.05 9.40
C ILE A 165 -5.89 -13.38 10.84
N LYS A 166 -4.87 -13.61 11.67
CA LYS A 166 -4.98 -13.62 13.12
C LYS A 166 -4.35 -12.35 13.66
N VAL A 167 -5.11 -11.54 14.37
CA VAL A 167 -4.63 -10.29 14.92
C VAL A 167 -4.36 -10.45 16.40
N SER A 168 -3.11 -10.24 16.80
CA SER A 168 -2.70 -10.18 18.20
C SER A 168 -2.49 -8.71 18.59
N LEU A 169 -3.19 -8.27 19.64
CA LEU A 169 -3.08 -6.89 20.11
C LEU A 169 -1.91 -6.78 21.11
N LEU A 170 -1.00 -5.85 20.87
CA LEU A 170 0.06 -5.49 21.81
C LEU A 170 -0.28 -4.15 22.45
N GLY A 171 -0.77 -4.19 23.69
CA GLY A 171 -1.03 -3.00 24.50
C GLY A 171 0.23 -2.54 25.21
N GLN A 172 0.46 -1.21 25.27
CA GLN A 172 1.44 -0.64 26.19
C GLN A 172 0.82 -0.65 27.59
N GLN A 173 1.47 -1.30 28.56
CA GLN A 173 1.05 -1.25 29.94
C GLN A 173 1.30 0.17 30.47
N GLY A 174 0.25 0.99 30.46
CA GLY A 174 0.31 2.34 31.00
C GLY A 174 0.18 2.31 32.53
N ASN A 175 0.84 3.23 33.21
CA ASN A 175 0.62 3.52 34.64
C ASN A 175 -0.74 4.23 34.85
N GLY A 176 -1.81 3.78 34.19
CA GLY A 176 -3.16 4.28 34.37
C GLY A 176 -3.93 3.45 35.40
N PRO A 177 -4.99 3.99 36.02
CA PRO A 177 -5.78 3.26 37.00
C PRO A 177 -6.33 1.97 36.38
N MET A 178 -6.06 0.86 37.04
CA MET A 178 -6.57 -0.46 36.73
C MET A 178 -8.10 -0.40 36.79
N TYR A 179 -8.78 -0.46 35.66
CA TYR A 179 -10.21 -0.70 35.66
C TYR A 179 -10.41 -2.19 35.88
N ASP A 180 -10.79 -2.52 37.13
CA ASP A 180 -11.27 -3.85 37.47
C ASP A 180 -12.43 -4.21 36.55
N THR A 181 -12.24 -5.21 35.71
CA THR A 181 -13.34 -5.85 34.99
C THR A 181 -14.17 -6.61 36.00
N PRO A 182 -15.47 -6.33 36.16
CA PRO A 182 -16.31 -7.10 37.07
C PRO A 182 -16.38 -8.55 36.56
N THR A 183 -15.83 -9.44 37.38
CA THR A 183 -16.01 -10.88 37.20
C THR A 183 -17.51 -11.15 37.39
N LYS A 184 -18.21 -11.53 36.33
CA LYS A 184 -19.58 -12.02 36.48
C LYS A 184 -19.51 -13.39 37.15
N ALA A 185 -20.14 -13.44 38.31
CA ALA A 185 -20.53 -14.67 38.98
C ALA A 185 -21.64 -15.39 38.20
#